data_3c1f6010ae40831c60c95c52775c6d83
#
_entry.id   3c1f6010ae40831c60c95c52775c6d83
#
_cell.length_a   1.000
_cell.length_b   1.000
_cell.length_c   1.000
_cell.angle_alpha   90.00
_cell.angle_beta   90.00
_cell.angle_gamma   90.00
#
_symmetry.space_group_name_H-M   'P 1'
#
loop_
_entity.id
_entity.type
_entity.pdbx_description
1 polymer ?
#
loop_
_entity_poly.entity_id
_entity_poly.type
_entity_poly.pdbx_seq_one_letter_code
_entity_poly.pdbx_strand_id
1 'polypeptide(L)'
;MIRRSPHASSFRNYTPPNFTARRHSDGSFPFLPKPNSRVMEKLTPHRIQRWSYSFLDLLSDHVGIQMFLAFLEKEFSAENLRFWLACQELKQTPRMNVPNLVNKIFSDFLDQESTHAINVDAKTYNHVKLNLSNPSYNTFDEAQEHIFQLMKTDSYPRFIRSDKYNQILKDTSGKSRKK
;
A
#
# COMPACT_ATOMS: atom_id res chain seq x y z
N MET A 1 -15.39 30.27 -0.13
CA MET A 1 -14.02 30.01 -0.63
C MET A 1 -13.44 28.81 0.12
N ILE A 2 -13.47 27.63 -0.50
CA ILE A 2 -12.92 26.40 0.09
C ILE A 2 -11.42 26.43 -0.19
N ARG A 3 -10.61 26.62 0.84
CA ARG A 3 -9.15 26.53 0.72
C ARG A 3 -8.78 25.07 0.43
N ARG A 4 -8.27 24.81 -0.75
CA ARG A 4 -7.66 23.51 -1.11
C ARG A 4 -6.45 23.28 -0.21
N SER A 5 -6.46 22.18 0.55
CA SER A 5 -5.31 21.74 1.36
C SER A 5 -4.10 21.48 0.45
N PRO A 6 -2.90 21.96 0.81
CA PRO A 6 -1.71 21.83 -0.05
C PRO A 6 -1.10 20.42 -0.08
N HIS A 7 -1.63 19.45 0.66
CA HIS A 7 -1.00 18.13 0.85
C HIS A 7 -1.41 17.03 -0.15
N ALA A 8 -2.29 17.32 -1.11
CA ALA A 8 -2.77 16.32 -2.09
C ALA A 8 -1.78 15.97 -3.22
N SER A 9 -0.48 16.27 -3.10
CA SER A 9 0.44 16.23 -4.25
C SER A 9 1.32 15.00 -4.41
N SER A 10 1.56 14.22 -3.34
CA SER A 10 2.53 13.11 -3.41
C SER A 10 2.12 11.94 -4.31
N PHE A 11 0.80 11.79 -4.58
CA PHE A 11 0.26 10.65 -5.34
C PHE A 11 -0.39 11.03 -6.68
N ARG A 12 -0.34 12.29 -7.12
CA ARG A 12 -1.08 12.76 -8.33
C ARG A 12 -0.73 12.00 -9.60
N ASN A 13 0.45 11.41 -9.69
CA ASN A 13 0.93 10.68 -10.86
C ASN A 13 1.13 9.18 -10.56
N TYR A 14 0.63 8.68 -9.42
CA TYR A 14 0.71 7.27 -9.11
C TYR A 14 -0.39 6.52 -9.86
N THR A 15 0.02 5.62 -10.74
CA THR A 15 -0.89 4.64 -11.37
C THR A 15 -0.70 3.33 -10.62
N PRO A 16 -1.67 2.94 -9.75
CA PRO A 16 -1.58 1.66 -9.06
C PRO A 16 -1.64 0.52 -10.09
N PRO A 17 -0.96 -0.60 -9.85
CA PRO A 17 -1.15 -1.79 -10.65
C PRO A 17 -2.65 -2.16 -10.61
N ASN A 18 -3.23 -2.60 -11.74
CA ASN A 18 -4.65 -2.97 -11.83
C ASN A 18 -4.98 -4.04 -10.77
N PHE A 19 -5.63 -3.61 -9.70
CA PHE A 19 -6.18 -4.49 -8.68
C PHE A 19 -7.55 -4.96 -9.15
N THR A 20 -7.64 -6.17 -9.72
CA THR A 20 -8.93 -6.79 -9.94
C THR A 20 -9.45 -7.32 -8.61
N ALA A 21 -10.31 -6.56 -7.97
CA ALA A 21 -11.01 -6.97 -6.75
C ALA A 21 -11.88 -8.20 -7.04
N ARG A 22 -11.38 -9.40 -6.67
CA ARG A 22 -12.24 -10.57 -6.50
C ARG A 22 -12.61 -10.70 -5.03
N ARG A 23 -13.90 -10.71 -4.75
CA ARG A 23 -14.47 -11.03 -3.44
C ARG A 23 -13.92 -12.37 -2.96
N HIS A 24 -13.30 -12.39 -1.78
CA HIS A 24 -12.99 -13.61 -1.06
C HIS A 24 -13.86 -13.71 0.18
N SER A 25 -14.52 -14.84 0.34
CA SER A 25 -15.38 -15.20 1.47
C SER A 25 -14.60 -15.75 2.67
N ASP A 26 -13.27 -15.69 2.66
CA ASP A 26 -12.39 -16.38 3.60
C ASP A 26 -11.64 -15.48 4.59
N GLY A 27 -12.07 -14.20 4.75
CA GLY A 27 -11.44 -13.27 5.71
C GLY A 27 -10.03 -12.82 5.33
N SER A 28 -9.48 -13.28 4.20
CA SER A 28 -8.19 -12.78 3.71
C SER A 28 -8.35 -11.35 3.19
N PHE A 29 -7.37 -10.49 3.50
CA PHE A 29 -7.37 -9.09 3.07
C PHE A 29 -7.53 -9.01 1.55
N PRO A 30 -8.64 -8.46 1.02
CA PRO A 30 -8.94 -8.43 -0.42
C PRO A 30 -7.98 -7.52 -1.22
N PHE A 31 -7.18 -6.73 -0.54
CA PHE A 31 -6.34 -5.67 -1.10
C PHE A 31 -4.97 -6.13 -1.60
N LEU A 32 -4.67 -7.44 -1.52
CA LEU A 32 -3.43 -7.96 -2.08
C LEU A 32 -3.66 -8.41 -3.52
N PRO A 33 -2.85 -7.90 -4.47
CA PRO A 33 -2.86 -8.43 -5.81
C PRO A 33 -2.46 -9.92 -5.76
N LYS A 34 -3.40 -10.83 -6.11
CA LYS A 34 -3.01 -12.25 -6.26
C LYS A 34 -1.99 -12.38 -7.38
N PRO A 35 -0.95 -13.19 -7.18
CA PRO A 35 -0.02 -13.49 -8.27
C PRO A 35 -0.82 -14.13 -9.40
N ASN A 36 -1.06 -13.39 -10.47
CA ASN A 36 -1.58 -13.95 -11.68
C ASN A 36 -0.45 -14.81 -12.27
N SER A 37 -0.63 -16.12 -12.39
CA SER A 37 0.38 -17.07 -12.85
C SER A 37 0.96 -16.76 -14.26
N ARG A 38 0.32 -15.85 -15.00
CA ARG A 38 0.81 -15.29 -16.28
C ARG A 38 1.70 -14.04 -16.13
N VAL A 39 1.78 -13.43 -14.94
CA VAL A 39 2.54 -12.19 -14.68
C VAL A 39 3.72 -12.44 -13.74
N MET A 40 4.20 -13.67 -13.65
CA MET A 40 5.60 -13.91 -13.28
C MET A 40 6.48 -13.45 -14.45
N GLU A 41 6.26 -12.22 -14.91
CA GLU A 41 7.23 -11.53 -15.72
C GLU A 41 8.58 -11.72 -15.04
N LYS A 42 9.50 -12.26 -15.79
CA LYS A 42 10.83 -12.64 -15.35
C LYS A 42 11.43 -11.53 -14.49
N LEU A 43 11.59 -11.77 -13.20
CA LEU A 43 12.28 -10.84 -12.32
C LEU A 43 13.69 -10.64 -12.91
N THR A 44 13.97 -9.43 -13.36
CA THR A 44 15.28 -9.04 -13.86
C THR A 44 16.01 -8.21 -12.79
N PRO A 45 17.34 -8.23 -12.76
CA PRO A 45 18.10 -7.38 -11.85
C PRO A 45 17.72 -5.91 -11.98
N HIS A 46 17.54 -5.42 -13.19
CA HIS A 46 17.12 -4.04 -13.47
C HIS A 46 15.75 -3.70 -12.85
N ARG A 47 14.76 -4.61 -12.95
CA ARG A 47 13.44 -4.42 -12.34
C ARG A 47 13.54 -4.30 -10.83
N ILE A 48 14.35 -5.15 -10.17
CA ILE A 48 14.56 -5.12 -8.73
C ILE A 48 15.33 -3.87 -8.29
N GLN A 49 16.35 -3.46 -9.05
CA GLN A 49 17.09 -2.23 -8.77
C GLN A 49 16.20 -0.99 -8.79
N ARG A 50 15.17 -0.94 -9.65
CA ARG A 50 14.20 0.18 -9.65
C ARG A 50 13.53 0.39 -8.31
N TRP A 51 13.30 -0.69 -7.55
CA TRP A 51 12.71 -0.58 -6.21
C TRP A 51 13.59 0.18 -5.21
N SER A 52 14.90 0.27 -5.45
CA SER A 52 15.80 1.03 -4.58
C SER A 52 15.93 2.52 -4.97
N TYR A 53 15.47 2.89 -6.16
CA TYR A 53 15.52 4.28 -6.62
C TYR A 53 14.32 5.09 -6.14
N SER A 54 13.16 4.44 -6.02
CA SER A 54 11.92 5.11 -5.65
C SER A 54 10.98 4.18 -4.90
N PHE A 55 10.44 4.67 -3.78
CA PHE A 55 9.41 3.96 -3.04
C PHE A 55 8.13 3.78 -3.88
N LEU A 56 7.80 4.73 -4.75
CA LEU A 56 6.69 4.59 -5.68
C LEU A 56 6.94 3.52 -6.74
N ASP A 57 8.17 3.34 -7.21
CA ASP A 57 8.52 2.24 -8.12
C ASP A 57 8.33 0.88 -7.45
N LEU A 58 8.70 0.75 -6.17
CA LEU A 58 8.41 -0.44 -5.37
C LEU A 58 6.91 -0.71 -5.29
N LEU A 59 6.11 0.31 -4.93
CA LEU A 59 4.66 0.21 -4.77
C LEU A 59 3.91 0.06 -6.11
N SER A 60 4.54 0.39 -7.23
CA SER A 60 3.98 0.19 -8.58
C SER A 60 4.26 -1.21 -9.14
N ASP A 61 5.13 -1.97 -8.49
CA ASP A 61 5.46 -3.33 -8.87
C ASP A 61 4.76 -4.34 -7.96
N HIS A 62 3.93 -5.19 -8.56
CA HIS A 62 3.20 -6.23 -7.84
C HIS A 62 4.11 -7.16 -7.01
N VAL A 63 5.25 -7.57 -7.56
CA VAL A 63 6.21 -8.41 -6.82
C VAL A 63 6.91 -7.58 -5.75
N GLY A 64 7.19 -6.30 -6.03
CA GLY A 64 7.74 -5.36 -5.06
C GLY A 64 6.82 -5.20 -3.84
N ILE A 65 5.52 -5.00 -4.05
CA ILE A 65 4.51 -4.94 -2.98
C ILE A 65 4.52 -6.23 -2.14
N GLN A 66 4.51 -7.41 -2.78
CA GLN A 66 4.51 -8.69 -2.06
C GLN A 66 5.77 -8.89 -1.21
N MET A 67 6.94 -8.53 -1.77
CA MET A 67 8.20 -8.65 -1.04
C MET A 67 8.29 -7.67 0.13
N PHE A 68 7.81 -6.44 -0.06
CA PHE A 68 7.76 -5.45 0.99
C PHE A 68 6.74 -5.82 2.07
N LEU A 69 5.57 -6.35 1.70
CA LEU A 69 4.60 -6.85 2.66
C LEU A 69 5.19 -7.97 3.52
N ALA A 70 5.83 -8.97 2.90
CA ALA A 70 6.46 -10.07 3.62
C ALA A 70 7.61 -9.62 4.55
N PHE A 71 8.24 -8.50 4.26
CA PHE A 71 9.20 -7.84 5.14
C PHE A 71 8.48 -7.18 6.33
N LEU A 72 7.43 -6.38 6.06
CA LEU A 72 6.65 -5.69 7.10
C LEU A 72 5.93 -6.68 8.04
N GLU A 73 5.50 -7.84 7.55
CA GLU A 73 4.92 -8.90 8.39
C GLU A 73 5.91 -9.41 9.45
N LYS A 74 7.19 -9.53 9.10
CA LYS A 74 8.25 -9.89 10.06
C LYS A 74 8.55 -8.78 11.06
N GLU A 75 8.29 -7.53 10.69
CA GLU A 75 8.46 -6.36 11.54
C GLU A 75 7.18 -5.96 12.29
N PHE A 76 6.12 -6.77 12.22
CA PHE A 76 4.82 -6.49 12.85
C PHE A 76 4.25 -5.10 12.51
N SER A 77 4.41 -4.69 11.24
CA SER A 77 3.99 -3.37 10.74
C SER A 77 3.30 -3.44 9.36
N ALA A 78 2.73 -4.61 9.03
CA ALA A 78 2.10 -4.87 7.74
C ALA A 78 0.77 -4.11 7.55
N GLU A 79 0.12 -3.70 8.63
CA GLU A 79 -1.12 -2.90 8.62
C GLU A 79 -0.94 -1.59 7.85
N ASN A 80 0.22 -0.96 7.93
CA ASN A 80 0.52 0.28 7.22
C ASN A 80 0.40 0.14 5.71
N LEU A 81 1.02 -0.89 5.14
CA LEU A 81 0.94 -1.16 3.70
C LEU A 81 -0.46 -1.60 3.29
N ARG A 82 -1.11 -2.45 4.10
CA ARG A 82 -2.48 -2.91 3.84
C ARG A 82 -3.47 -1.76 3.83
N PHE A 83 -3.40 -0.84 4.79
CA PHE A 83 -4.20 0.38 4.82
C PHE A 83 -3.96 1.25 3.58
N TRP A 84 -2.69 1.49 3.23
CA TRP A 84 -2.36 2.30 2.05
C TRP A 84 -2.95 1.70 0.76
N LEU A 85 -2.87 0.37 0.59
CA LEU A 85 -3.44 -0.35 -0.55
C LEU A 85 -4.98 -0.28 -0.54
N ALA A 86 -5.63 -0.40 0.62
CA ALA A 86 -7.08 -0.25 0.75
C ALA A 86 -7.56 1.14 0.31
N CYS A 87 -6.81 2.19 0.65
CA CYS A 87 -7.09 3.54 0.16
C CYS A 87 -6.91 3.67 -1.36
N GLN A 88 -5.96 2.96 -1.96
CA GLN A 88 -5.81 2.93 -3.43
C GLN A 88 -7.00 2.23 -4.11
N GLU A 89 -7.51 1.14 -3.53
CA GLU A 89 -8.72 0.47 -4.02
C GLU A 89 -9.94 1.37 -3.89
N LEU A 90 -10.08 2.11 -2.79
CA LEU A 90 -11.17 3.07 -2.62
C LEU A 90 -11.23 4.06 -3.79
N LYS A 91 -10.08 4.55 -4.25
CA LYS A 91 -9.98 5.52 -5.37
C LYS A 91 -10.40 4.95 -6.73
N GLN A 92 -10.45 3.62 -6.86
CA GLN A 92 -10.87 2.91 -8.09
C GLN A 92 -12.26 2.28 -7.97
N THR A 93 -12.85 2.33 -6.79
CA THR A 93 -14.14 1.69 -6.49
C THR A 93 -15.30 2.46 -7.17
N PRO A 94 -16.30 1.77 -7.74
CA PRO A 94 -17.52 2.42 -8.22
C PRO A 94 -18.20 3.25 -7.13
N ARG A 95 -18.70 4.45 -7.48
CA ARG A 95 -19.26 5.44 -6.55
C ARG A 95 -20.31 4.85 -5.58
N MET A 96 -21.13 3.92 -6.05
CA MET A 96 -22.16 3.27 -5.25
C MET A 96 -21.57 2.43 -4.08
N ASN A 97 -20.34 1.96 -4.19
CA ASN A 97 -19.68 1.12 -3.19
C ASN A 97 -18.79 1.92 -2.23
N VAL A 98 -18.55 3.21 -2.50
CA VAL A 98 -17.68 4.07 -1.70
C VAL A 98 -18.07 4.09 -0.22
N PRO A 99 -19.35 4.30 0.18
CA PRO A 99 -19.71 4.33 1.58
C PRO A 99 -19.41 3.02 2.33
N ASN A 100 -19.71 1.88 1.69
CA ASN A 100 -19.46 0.58 2.29
C ASN A 100 -17.96 0.31 2.46
N LEU A 101 -17.15 0.66 1.45
CA LEU A 101 -15.71 0.46 1.53
C LEU A 101 -15.04 1.41 2.52
N VAL A 102 -15.52 2.66 2.62
CA VAL A 102 -15.05 3.61 3.65
C VAL A 102 -15.31 3.06 5.05
N ASN A 103 -16.53 2.58 5.33
CA ASN A 103 -16.85 2.00 6.64
C ASN A 103 -15.96 0.77 6.94
N LYS A 104 -15.73 -0.08 5.93
CA LYS A 104 -14.86 -1.25 6.09
C LYS A 104 -13.41 -0.85 6.39
N ILE A 105 -12.84 0.09 5.63
CA ILE A 105 -11.46 0.57 5.87
C ILE A 105 -11.35 1.19 7.27
N PHE A 106 -12.34 1.97 7.69
CA PHE A 106 -12.33 2.53 9.03
C PHE A 106 -12.33 1.43 10.11
N SER A 107 -13.25 0.47 9.99
CA SER A 107 -13.35 -0.65 10.95
C SER A 107 -12.07 -1.49 10.99
N ASP A 108 -11.46 -1.78 9.81
CA ASP A 108 -10.29 -2.66 9.74
C ASP A 108 -9.00 -1.97 10.25
N PHE A 109 -8.87 -0.63 10.11
CA PHE A 109 -7.57 0.04 10.30
C PHE A 109 -7.57 1.23 11.26
N LEU A 110 -8.73 1.75 11.64
CA LEU A 110 -8.82 2.97 12.47
C LEU A 110 -9.70 2.78 13.70
N ASP A 111 -10.50 1.72 13.76
CA ASP A 111 -11.25 1.38 14.97
C ASP A 111 -10.27 1.00 16.09
N GLN A 112 -10.55 1.49 17.31
CA GLN A 112 -9.71 1.24 18.49
C GLN A 112 -9.65 -0.24 18.89
N GLU A 113 -10.67 -1.02 18.52
CA GLU A 113 -10.74 -2.46 18.78
C GLU A 113 -10.11 -3.30 17.66
N SER A 114 -9.66 -2.67 16.57
CA SER A 114 -9.05 -3.39 15.47
C SER A 114 -7.66 -3.93 15.83
N THR A 115 -7.44 -5.21 15.54
CA THR A 115 -6.12 -5.86 15.69
C THR A 115 -5.11 -5.42 14.63
N HIS A 116 -5.56 -4.63 13.63
CA HIS A 116 -4.75 -4.13 12.53
C HIS A 116 -4.75 -2.60 12.48
N ALA A 117 -5.01 -1.94 13.63
CA ALA A 117 -5.09 -0.50 13.70
C ALA A 117 -3.73 0.14 13.33
N ILE A 118 -3.80 1.12 12.41
CA ILE A 118 -2.66 1.97 12.09
C ILE A 118 -2.46 3.03 13.17
N ASN A 119 -1.21 3.47 13.33
CA ASN A 119 -0.91 4.56 14.25
C ASN A 119 -0.92 5.91 13.50
N VAL A 120 -1.94 6.72 13.77
CA VAL A 120 -2.05 8.10 13.29
C VAL A 120 -2.25 9.06 14.47
N ASP A 121 -1.85 10.32 14.32
CA ASP A 121 -2.07 11.33 15.35
C ASP A 121 -3.57 11.63 15.56
N ALA A 122 -3.89 12.17 16.73
CA ALA A 122 -5.29 12.46 17.11
C ALA A 122 -5.98 13.44 16.15
N LYS A 123 -5.25 14.37 15.54
CA LYS A 123 -5.81 15.34 14.58
C LYS A 123 -6.25 14.61 13.33
N THR A 124 -5.37 13.79 12.75
CA THR A 124 -5.65 12.96 11.56
C THR A 124 -6.82 12.02 11.83
N TYR A 125 -6.83 11.34 12.98
CA TYR A 125 -7.92 10.46 13.38
C TYR A 125 -9.27 11.19 13.46
N ASN A 126 -9.31 12.35 14.14
CA ASN A 126 -10.54 13.16 14.26
C ASN A 126 -11.02 13.68 12.90
N HIS A 127 -10.10 14.05 12.01
CA HIS A 127 -10.45 14.47 10.65
C HIS A 127 -11.11 13.33 9.86
N VAL A 128 -10.57 12.12 9.95
CA VAL A 128 -11.21 10.95 9.32
C VAL A 128 -12.61 10.72 9.92
N LYS A 129 -12.77 10.78 11.25
CA LYS A 129 -14.08 10.62 11.90
C LYS A 129 -15.12 11.62 11.40
N LEU A 130 -14.76 12.88 11.22
CA LEU A 130 -15.64 13.90 10.65
C LEU A 130 -16.05 13.56 9.21
N ASN A 131 -15.13 13.03 8.40
CA ASN A 131 -15.38 12.68 7.01
C ASN A 131 -16.26 11.43 6.85
N LEU A 132 -16.42 10.59 7.89
CA LEU A 132 -17.29 9.41 7.83
C LEU A 132 -18.77 9.78 7.66
N SER A 133 -19.19 10.98 8.08
CA SER A 133 -20.57 11.47 7.87
C SER A 133 -20.90 11.76 6.40
N ASN A 134 -19.87 11.98 5.57
CA ASN A 134 -19.99 12.19 4.14
C ASN A 134 -18.90 11.42 3.39
N PRO A 135 -19.00 10.07 3.27
CA PRO A 135 -17.98 9.21 2.72
C PRO A 135 -17.63 9.57 1.27
N SER A 136 -16.34 9.67 0.97
CA SER A 136 -15.83 10.03 -0.34
C SER A 136 -14.51 9.31 -0.64
N TYR A 137 -14.04 9.41 -1.88
CA TYR A 137 -12.72 8.90 -2.28
C TYR A 137 -11.56 9.52 -1.48
N ASN A 138 -11.77 10.69 -0.90
CA ASN A 138 -10.76 11.47 -0.19
C ASN A 138 -10.86 11.35 1.34
N THR A 139 -11.77 10.50 1.85
CA THR A 139 -12.02 10.35 3.29
C THR A 139 -10.74 10.09 4.09
N PHE A 140 -9.78 9.36 3.51
CA PHE A 140 -8.55 8.94 4.19
C PHE A 140 -7.29 9.64 3.66
N ASP A 141 -7.38 10.67 2.81
CA ASP A 141 -6.19 11.24 2.14
C ASP A 141 -5.09 11.69 3.11
N GLU A 142 -5.46 12.35 4.21
CA GLU A 142 -4.50 12.81 5.23
C GLU A 142 -3.84 11.63 5.96
N ALA A 143 -4.63 10.63 6.36
CA ALA A 143 -4.11 9.42 7.00
C ALA A 143 -3.25 8.59 6.02
N GLN A 144 -3.65 8.50 4.76
CA GLN A 144 -2.91 7.78 3.72
C GLN A 144 -1.54 8.43 3.46
N GLU A 145 -1.48 9.77 3.40
CA GLU A 145 -0.22 10.50 3.26
C GLU A 145 0.68 10.30 4.48
N HIS A 146 0.12 10.39 5.70
CA HIS A 146 0.87 10.15 6.94
C HIS A 146 1.54 8.76 6.93
N ILE A 147 0.76 7.72 6.64
CA ILE A 147 1.25 6.33 6.59
C ILE A 147 2.26 6.13 5.44
N PHE A 148 2.05 6.76 4.28
CA PHE A 148 3.01 6.71 3.20
C PHE A 148 4.36 7.32 3.61
N GLN A 149 4.36 8.48 4.25
CA GLN A 149 5.60 9.12 4.71
C GLN A 149 6.29 8.29 5.79
N LEU A 150 5.52 7.70 6.72
CA LEU A 150 6.06 6.78 7.72
C LEU A 150 6.79 5.59 7.05
N MET A 151 6.15 4.91 6.13
CA MET A 151 6.78 3.78 5.41
C MET A 151 7.98 4.23 4.57
N LYS A 152 7.87 5.38 3.89
CA LYS A 152 8.93 5.90 3.01
C LYS A 152 10.19 6.28 3.77
N THR A 153 10.05 6.85 4.97
CA THR A 153 11.19 7.37 5.73
C THR A 153 11.80 6.34 6.68
N ASP A 154 11.04 5.34 7.09
CA ASP A 154 11.47 4.33 8.05
C ASP A 154 11.53 2.92 7.44
N SER A 155 10.41 2.29 7.13
CA SER A 155 10.36 0.87 6.75
C SER A 155 11.02 0.59 5.38
N TYR A 156 10.80 1.45 4.40
CA TYR A 156 11.36 1.27 3.06
C TYR A 156 12.90 1.29 3.03
N PRO A 157 13.62 2.23 3.67
CA PRO A 157 15.08 2.18 3.75
C PRO A 157 15.62 0.92 4.43
N ARG A 158 14.90 0.39 5.45
CA ARG A 158 15.28 -0.88 6.09
C ARG A 158 15.07 -2.06 5.14
N PHE A 159 13.95 -2.10 4.41
CA PHE A 159 13.71 -3.13 3.40
C PHE A 159 14.81 -3.18 2.33
N ILE A 160 15.20 -2.04 1.76
CA ILE A 160 16.24 -1.97 0.71
C ILE A 160 17.61 -2.44 1.24
N ARG A 161 17.90 -2.25 2.53
CA ARG A 161 19.15 -2.73 3.18
C ARG A 161 19.04 -4.16 3.69
N SER A 162 17.87 -4.78 3.66
CA SER A 162 17.63 -6.11 4.21
C SER A 162 18.35 -7.22 3.44
N ASP A 163 18.71 -8.30 4.14
CA ASP A 163 19.27 -9.50 3.51
C ASP A 163 18.31 -10.10 2.47
N LYS A 164 17.00 -10.00 2.73
CA LYS A 164 15.97 -10.48 1.80
C LYS A 164 16.03 -9.78 0.45
N TYR A 165 16.12 -8.45 0.44
CA TYR A 165 16.26 -7.67 -0.80
C TYR A 165 17.56 -8.00 -1.51
N ASN A 166 18.68 -8.03 -0.78
CA ASN A 166 20.00 -8.34 -1.33
C ASN A 166 20.08 -9.75 -1.92
N GLN A 167 19.43 -10.74 -1.29
CA GLN A 167 19.37 -12.12 -1.78
C GLN A 167 18.62 -12.19 -3.13
N ILE A 168 17.46 -11.54 -3.24
CA ILE A 168 16.66 -11.53 -4.48
C ILE A 168 17.47 -10.88 -5.62
N LEU A 169 18.18 -9.80 -5.33
CA LEU A 169 19.03 -9.13 -6.33
C LEU A 169 20.16 -10.03 -6.81
N LYS A 170 20.84 -10.77 -5.91
CA LYS A 170 21.88 -11.75 -6.25
C LYS A 170 21.34 -12.91 -7.07
N ASP A 171 20.21 -13.51 -6.67
CA ASP A 171 19.60 -14.66 -7.33
C ASP A 171 19.21 -14.36 -8.79
N THR A 172 18.73 -13.13 -9.03
CA THR A 172 18.37 -12.69 -10.39
C THR A 172 19.60 -12.36 -11.24
N SER A 173 20.67 -11.80 -10.64
CA SER A 173 21.92 -11.50 -11.33
C SER A 173 22.68 -12.76 -11.72
N GLY A 174 22.66 -13.81 -10.88
CA GLY A 174 23.33 -15.09 -11.15
C GLY A 174 22.67 -15.90 -12.28
N LYS A 175 21.35 -15.74 -12.49
CA LYS A 175 20.63 -16.41 -13.60
C LYS A 175 20.91 -15.78 -14.97
N SER A 176 21.34 -14.52 -15.03
CA SER A 176 21.70 -13.84 -16.28
C SER A 176 23.05 -14.29 -16.87
N ARG A 177 23.93 -14.92 -16.08
CA ARG A 177 25.27 -15.36 -16.53
C ARG A 177 25.33 -16.77 -17.06
N LYS A 178 24.23 -17.55 -17.05
CA LYS A 178 24.15 -18.96 -17.48
C LYS A 178 23.44 -19.16 -18.84
N LYS A 179 23.47 -18.17 -19.73
CA LYS A 179 23.03 -18.32 -21.13
C LYS A 179 24.16 -18.03 -22.10
#